data_59035630e7a9e36357e0bf21e3010d6e
#
_entry.id   59035630e7a9e36357e0bf21e3010d6e
#
_cell.length_a   1.000
_cell.length_b   1.000
_cell.length_c   1.000
_cell.angle_alpha   90.00
_cell.angle_beta   90.00
_cell.angle_gamma   90.00
#
_symmetry.space_group_name_H-M   'P 1'
#
loop_
_entity.id
_entity.type
_entity.pdbx_description
1 polymer ?
#
loop_
_entity_poly.entity_id
_entity_poly.type
_entity_poly.pdbx_seq_one_letter_code
_entity_poly.pdbx_strand_id
1 'polypeptide(L)'
;MKAASCYVYYKVDAARFDELRQAVTSMFSALEGARGVRGRWLRRRDDPATYMEVYEGVRDSRRFEELLARESEGHGVAAYLAARAARRAEVFVVAE
;
A
#
# COMPACT_ATOMS: atom_id res chain seq x y z
N MET A 1 -1.66 22.65 6.58
CA MET A 1 -1.59 21.24 7.00
C MET A 1 -0.40 20.58 6.32
N LYS A 2 0.45 19.91 7.08
CA LYS A 2 1.63 19.23 6.52
C LYS A 2 1.20 17.96 5.79
N ALA A 3 1.83 17.69 4.64
CA ALA A 3 1.64 16.44 3.94
C ALA A 3 2.35 15.31 4.70
N ALA A 4 1.78 14.13 4.63
CA ALA A 4 2.34 12.92 5.23
C ALA A 4 2.78 11.95 4.15
N SER A 5 3.64 11.02 4.52
CA SER A 5 3.98 9.86 3.70
C SER A 5 3.51 8.60 4.41
N CYS A 6 2.87 7.72 3.66
CA CYS A 6 2.36 6.47 4.19
C CYS A 6 3.10 5.31 3.54
N TYR A 7 3.62 4.40 4.35
CA TYR A 7 4.38 3.24 3.89
C TYR A 7 3.67 1.98 4.38
N VAL A 8 3.38 1.07 3.46
CA VAL A 8 2.70 -0.19 3.78
C VAL A 8 3.56 -1.33 3.27
N TYR A 9 4.00 -2.21 4.15
CA TYR A 9 4.89 -3.30 3.76
C TYR A 9 4.36 -4.65 4.23
N TYR A 10 4.75 -5.70 3.49
CA TYR A 10 4.24 -7.05 3.72
C TYR A 10 5.06 -8.09 2.96
N LYS A 11 4.90 -9.34 3.35
CA LYS A 11 5.45 -10.48 2.63
C LYS A 11 4.42 -10.98 1.61
N VAL A 12 4.88 -11.28 0.41
CA VAL A 12 4.00 -11.79 -0.66
C VAL A 12 4.14 -13.31 -0.82
N ASP A 13 3.08 -13.92 -1.31
CA ASP A 13 3.11 -15.30 -1.77
C ASP A 13 3.51 -15.28 -3.25
N ALA A 14 4.72 -15.75 -3.55
CA ALA A 14 5.25 -15.74 -4.91
C ALA A 14 4.36 -16.50 -5.89
N ALA A 15 3.68 -17.54 -5.43
CA ALA A 15 2.79 -18.34 -6.28
C ALA A 15 1.55 -17.55 -6.72
N ARG A 16 1.24 -16.45 -6.03
CA ARG A 16 0.07 -15.61 -6.33
C ARG A 16 0.45 -14.20 -6.73
N PHE A 17 1.68 -14.01 -7.15
CA PHE A 17 2.20 -12.68 -7.45
C PHE A 17 1.40 -11.95 -8.54
N ASP A 18 1.04 -12.64 -9.61
CA ASP A 18 0.31 -11.99 -10.71
C ASP A 18 -1.05 -11.48 -10.26
N GLU A 19 -1.75 -12.25 -9.43
CA GLU A 19 -3.03 -11.84 -8.87
C GLU A 19 -2.86 -10.64 -7.93
N LEU A 20 -1.82 -10.66 -7.10
CA LEU A 20 -1.50 -9.56 -6.20
C LEU A 20 -1.17 -8.29 -6.99
N ARG A 21 -0.37 -8.41 -8.05
CA ARG A 21 -0.01 -7.27 -8.89
C ARG A 21 -1.25 -6.60 -9.49
N GLN A 22 -2.19 -7.38 -9.98
CA GLN A 22 -3.45 -6.85 -10.52
C GLN A 22 -4.26 -6.14 -9.43
N ALA A 23 -4.37 -6.74 -8.26
CA ALA A 23 -5.11 -6.16 -7.14
C ALA A 23 -4.48 -4.84 -6.69
N VAL A 24 -3.17 -4.80 -6.56
CA VAL A 24 -2.45 -3.58 -6.14
C VAL A 24 -2.56 -2.49 -7.20
N THR A 25 -2.42 -2.83 -8.47
CA THR A 25 -2.57 -1.87 -9.57
C THR A 25 -3.96 -1.25 -9.59
N SER A 26 -5.00 -2.07 -9.42
CA SER A 26 -6.38 -1.58 -9.37
C SER A 26 -6.61 -0.71 -8.15
N MET A 27 -6.06 -1.10 -7.00
CA MET A 27 -6.14 -0.30 -5.79
C MET A 27 -5.46 1.06 -5.97
N PHE A 28 -4.28 1.09 -6.59
CA PHE A 28 -3.57 2.35 -6.86
C PHE A 28 -4.40 3.28 -7.74
N SER A 29 -5.06 2.75 -8.77
CA SER A 29 -5.93 3.54 -9.65
C SER A 29 -7.09 4.14 -8.86
N ALA A 30 -7.71 3.36 -7.98
CA ALA A 30 -8.82 3.83 -7.16
C ALA A 30 -8.38 4.93 -6.20
N LEU A 31 -7.23 4.78 -5.57
CA LEU A 31 -6.71 5.77 -4.64
C LEU A 31 -6.34 7.07 -5.34
N GLU A 32 -5.71 6.99 -6.51
CA GLU A 32 -5.36 8.16 -7.30
C GLU A 32 -6.61 8.91 -7.75
N GLY A 33 -7.62 8.19 -8.21
CA GLY A 33 -8.89 8.78 -8.63
C GLY A 33 -9.64 9.45 -7.49
N ALA A 34 -9.61 8.87 -6.30
CA ALA A 34 -10.35 9.38 -5.16
C ALA A 34 -9.64 10.52 -4.43
N ARG A 35 -8.31 10.49 -4.35
CA ARG A 35 -7.53 11.42 -3.51
C ARG A 35 -6.37 12.08 -4.22
N GLY A 36 -6.11 11.74 -5.47
CA GLY A 36 -4.98 12.28 -6.21
C GLY A 36 -3.62 11.80 -5.69
N VAL A 37 -3.60 10.74 -4.91
CA VAL A 37 -2.36 10.20 -4.34
C VAL A 37 -1.92 9.02 -5.19
N ARG A 38 -0.73 9.12 -5.77
CA ARG A 38 -0.17 8.08 -6.62
C ARG A 38 0.64 7.10 -5.77
N GLY A 39 0.26 5.83 -5.81
CA GLY A 39 1.02 4.77 -5.15
C GLY A 39 2.23 4.34 -5.97
N ARG A 40 3.29 3.99 -5.29
CA ARG A 40 4.45 3.31 -5.87
C ARG A 40 4.63 1.98 -5.17
N TRP A 41 5.04 0.96 -5.91
CA TRP A 41 5.20 -0.39 -5.37
C TRP A 41 6.64 -0.81 -5.50
N LEU A 42 7.31 -1.04 -4.37
CA LEU A 42 8.72 -1.34 -4.29
C LEU A 42 8.94 -2.74 -3.73
N ARG A 43 10.00 -3.37 -4.18
CA ARG A 43 10.43 -4.66 -3.65
C ARG A 43 11.76 -4.47 -2.94
N ARG A 44 11.95 -5.12 -1.80
CA ARG A 44 13.22 -5.07 -1.09
C ARG A 44 14.29 -5.76 -1.95
N ARG A 45 15.44 -5.10 -2.11
CA ARG A 45 16.52 -5.63 -2.95
C ARG A 45 16.99 -7.00 -2.48
N ASP A 46 17.19 -7.17 -1.18
CA ASP A 46 17.81 -8.36 -0.60
C ASP A 46 16.81 -9.39 -0.07
N ASP A 47 15.52 -9.11 -0.23
CA ASP A 47 14.44 -10.04 0.16
C ASP A 47 13.29 -9.88 -0.84
N PRO A 48 13.29 -10.69 -1.90
CA PRO A 48 12.31 -10.53 -2.98
C PRO A 48 10.88 -10.87 -2.58
N ALA A 49 10.65 -11.38 -1.39
CA ALA A 49 9.31 -11.63 -0.89
C ALA A 49 8.72 -10.41 -0.17
N THR A 50 9.53 -9.39 0.14
CA THR A 50 9.06 -8.21 0.86
C THR A 50 8.79 -7.06 -0.11
N TYR A 51 7.56 -6.56 -0.08
CA TYR A 51 7.11 -5.45 -0.91
C TYR A 51 6.64 -4.29 -0.04
N MET A 52 6.70 -3.10 -0.59
CA MET A 52 6.26 -1.88 0.09
C MET A 52 5.47 -1.01 -0.88
N GLU A 53 4.30 -0.56 -0.44
CA GLU A 53 3.55 0.50 -1.11
C GLU A 53 3.97 1.83 -0.50
N VAL A 54 4.20 2.83 -1.33
CA VAL A 54 4.62 4.15 -0.90
C VAL A 54 3.63 5.18 -1.41
N TYR A 55 3.10 5.99 -0.51
CA TYR A 55 2.15 7.06 -0.82
C TYR A 55 2.68 8.36 -0.22
N GLU A 56 3.03 9.31 -1.08
CA GLU A 56 3.60 10.58 -0.68
C GLU A 56 2.64 11.73 -0.96
N GLY A 57 2.81 12.85 -0.27
CA GLY A 57 1.95 14.01 -0.46
C GLY A 57 0.53 13.80 0.05
N VAL A 58 0.35 12.98 1.07
CA VAL A 58 -0.96 12.68 1.65
C VAL A 58 -1.35 13.82 2.59
N ARG A 59 -2.42 14.54 2.24
CA ARG A 59 -2.82 15.74 2.99
C ARG A 59 -3.61 15.43 4.25
N ASP A 60 -4.56 14.51 4.16
CA ASP A 60 -5.36 14.08 5.30
C ASP A 60 -5.06 12.60 5.53
N SER A 61 -4.05 12.34 6.35
CA SER A 61 -3.54 10.99 6.53
C SER A 61 -4.57 10.05 7.15
N ARG A 62 -5.39 10.53 8.08
CA ARG A 62 -6.41 9.67 8.72
C ARG A 62 -7.46 9.22 7.72
N ARG A 63 -7.97 10.14 6.91
CA ARG A 63 -8.93 9.80 5.85
C ARG A 63 -8.30 8.91 4.80
N PHE A 64 -7.04 9.17 4.45
CA PHE A 64 -6.33 8.34 3.50
C PHE A 64 -6.16 6.92 4.02
N GLU A 65 -5.79 6.77 5.28
CA GLU A 65 -5.64 5.45 5.90
C GLU A 65 -6.95 4.66 5.90
N GLU A 66 -8.07 5.33 6.18
CA GLU A 66 -9.39 4.71 6.12
C GLU A 66 -9.72 4.24 4.71
N LEU A 67 -9.46 5.10 3.73
CA LEU A 67 -9.69 4.76 2.32
C LEU A 67 -8.77 3.62 1.87
N LEU A 68 -7.50 3.68 2.25
CA LEU A 68 -6.53 2.64 1.93
C LEU A 68 -6.95 1.28 2.48
N ALA A 69 -7.40 1.24 3.74
CA ALA A 69 -7.90 0.01 4.34
C ALA A 69 -9.11 -0.54 3.57
N ARG A 70 -10.04 0.33 3.23
CA ARG A 70 -11.25 -0.05 2.49
C ARG A 70 -10.92 -0.56 1.08
N GLU A 71 -10.04 0.15 0.37
CA GLU A 71 -9.66 -0.25 -0.99
C GLU A 71 -8.85 -1.54 -0.98
N SER A 72 -7.94 -1.73 -0.02
CA SER A 72 -7.18 -2.98 0.07
C SER A 72 -8.09 -4.18 0.37
N GLU A 73 -9.09 -3.99 1.20
CA GLU A 73 -10.08 -5.02 1.49
C GLU A 73 -10.96 -5.30 0.26
N GLY A 74 -11.44 -4.24 -0.38
CA GLY A 74 -12.29 -4.37 -1.57
C GLY A 74 -11.60 -5.06 -2.74
N HIS A 75 -10.29 -4.92 -2.87
CA HIS A 75 -9.51 -5.59 -3.92
C HIS A 75 -8.91 -6.92 -3.46
N GLY A 76 -9.16 -7.32 -2.21
CA GLY A 76 -8.74 -8.62 -1.70
C GLY A 76 -7.24 -8.80 -1.56
N VAL A 77 -6.50 -7.74 -1.31
CA VAL A 77 -5.02 -7.77 -1.27
C VAL A 77 -4.51 -8.80 -0.26
N ALA A 78 -5.13 -8.90 0.91
CA ALA A 78 -4.67 -9.80 1.97
C ALA A 78 -4.67 -11.27 1.55
N ALA A 79 -5.55 -11.67 0.63
CA ALA A 79 -5.65 -13.06 0.18
C ALA A 79 -4.42 -13.53 -0.60
N TYR A 80 -3.61 -12.60 -1.11
CA TYR A 80 -2.45 -12.90 -1.95
C TYR A 80 -1.13 -12.73 -1.22
N LEU A 81 -1.17 -12.46 0.08
CA LEU A 81 0.04 -12.33 0.89
C LEU A 81 0.50 -13.70 1.39
N ALA A 82 1.74 -13.77 1.84
CA ALA A 82 2.25 -14.98 2.44
C ALA A 82 1.39 -15.36 3.66
N ALA A 83 1.35 -16.65 3.97
CA ALA A 83 0.55 -17.15 5.08
C ALA A 83 0.90 -16.39 6.39
N ARG A 84 -0.14 -15.92 7.07
CA ARG A 84 -0.03 -15.16 8.31
C ARG A 84 0.69 -13.81 8.18
N ALA A 85 0.98 -13.37 6.97
CA ALA A 85 1.56 -12.04 6.76
C ALA A 85 0.51 -10.98 7.02
N ALA A 86 0.92 -9.89 7.68
CA ALA A 86 0.06 -8.74 7.92
C ALA A 86 0.56 -7.57 7.08
N ARG A 87 -0.36 -6.74 6.62
CA ARG A 87 -0.02 -5.45 6.04
C ARG A 87 0.29 -4.50 7.19
N ARG A 88 1.52 -3.99 7.24
CA ARG A 88 1.94 -3.04 8.25
C ARG A 88 2.01 -1.65 7.65
N ALA A 89 1.28 -0.71 8.23
CA ALA A 89 1.24 0.67 7.75
C ALA A 89 1.92 1.59 8.76
N GLU A 90 2.75 2.49 8.26
CA GLU A 90 3.42 3.51 9.05
C GLU A 90 3.25 4.85 8.37
N VAL A 91 2.96 5.87 9.15
CA VAL A 91 2.78 7.23 8.64
C VAL A 91 3.87 8.12 9.20
N PHE A 92 4.54 8.82 8.30
CA PHE A 92 5.61 9.74 8.66
C PHE A 92 5.25 11.16 8.20
N VAL A 93 5.61 12.13 9.01
CA VAL A 93 5.47 13.53 8.66
C VAL A 93 6.84 14.20 8.75
N VAL A 94 6.99 15.33 8.07
CA VAL A 94 8.24 16.09 8.15
C VAL A 94 8.48 16.52 9.59
N ALA A 95 9.68 16.23 10.11
CA ALA A 95 10.02 16.51 11.51
C ALA A 95 10.17 18.03 11.79
N GLU A 96 10.46 18.81 10.75
CA GLU A 96 10.67 20.26 10.88
C GLU A 96 9.87 21.04 9.85
#